data_3b2a2709ee0021b6c6bf4c87d036c5b7
#
_entry.id   3b2a2709ee0021b6c6bf4c87d036c5b7
#
_cell.length_a   1.000
_cell.length_b   1.000
_cell.length_c   1.000
_cell.angle_alpha   90.00
_cell.angle_beta   90.00
_cell.angle_gamma   90.00
#
_symmetry.space_group_name_H-M   'P 1'
#
loop_
_entity.id
_entity.type
_entity.pdbx_description
1 polymer ?
#
loop_
_entity_poly.entity_id
_entity_poly.type
_entity_poly.pdbx_seq_one_letter_code
_entity_poly.pdbx_strand_id
1 'polypeptide(L)'
;YKRQVRRHVIGYLTGYCGVELQTVMTEYPVDLNGTPQRADVVVADTSGRPLILVECKAPDVRITREVFAQAVRYNSVLHARYIILTNGMKHFCFEHAGGGYVRMSDFPRF
;
A
#
# COMPACT_ATOMS: atom_id res chain seq x y z
N TYR A 1 4.68 -10.68 13.22
CA TYR A 1 3.92 -9.46 13.52
C TYR A 1 3.54 -8.70 12.26
N LYS A 2 4.45 -8.61 11.32
CA LYS A 2 4.17 -7.95 10.05
C LYS A 2 3.06 -8.66 9.27
N ARG A 3 3.03 -9.99 9.31
CA ARG A 3 1.96 -10.77 8.68
C ARG A 3 0.60 -10.48 9.31
N GLN A 4 0.55 -10.28 10.62
CA GLN A 4 -0.69 -9.94 11.31
C GLN A 4 -1.17 -8.54 10.90
N VAL A 5 -0.25 -7.58 10.77
CA VAL A 5 -0.58 -6.23 10.29
C VAL A 5 -1.14 -6.32 8.87
N ARG A 6 -0.53 -7.12 8.01
CA ARG A 6 -0.99 -7.33 6.63
C ARG A 6 -2.41 -7.89 6.59
N ARG A 7 -2.68 -8.91 7.40
CA ARG A 7 -4.02 -9.50 7.47
C ARG A 7 -5.05 -8.48 7.97
N HIS A 8 -4.67 -7.69 8.95
CA HIS A 8 -5.54 -6.67 9.50
C HIS A 8 -5.90 -5.61 8.45
N VAL A 9 -4.92 -5.10 7.73
CA VAL A 9 -5.18 -4.08 6.72
C VAL A 9 -6.00 -4.64 5.55
N ILE A 10 -5.77 -5.89 5.16
CA ILE A 10 -6.59 -6.53 4.12
C ILE A 10 -8.04 -6.64 4.58
N GLY A 11 -8.26 -7.02 5.83
CA GLY A 11 -9.61 -7.06 6.41
C GLY A 11 -10.28 -5.69 6.38
N TYR A 12 -9.52 -4.65 6.66
CA TYR A 12 -10.03 -3.28 6.62
C TYR A 12 -10.36 -2.83 5.19
N LEU A 13 -9.47 -3.15 4.24
CA LEU A 13 -9.69 -2.82 2.83
C LEU A 13 -10.95 -3.49 2.29
N THR A 14 -11.15 -4.77 2.60
CA THR A 14 -12.31 -5.51 2.11
C THR A 14 -13.58 -5.16 2.86
N GLY A 15 -13.50 -4.93 4.17
CA GLY A 15 -14.68 -4.69 5.01
C GLY A 15 -15.13 -3.24 5.05
N TYR A 16 -14.21 -2.28 4.89
CA TYR A 16 -14.51 -0.86 5.03
C TYR A 16 -14.36 -0.09 3.72
N CYS A 17 -13.30 -0.40 2.96
CA CYS A 17 -12.98 0.40 1.77
C CYS A 17 -13.70 -0.07 0.51
N GLY A 18 -14.37 -1.19 0.54
CA GLY A 18 -15.11 -1.72 -0.61
C GLY A 18 -14.23 -2.45 -1.62
N VAL A 19 -13.03 -2.86 -1.21
CA VAL A 19 -12.12 -3.62 -2.06
C VAL A 19 -12.57 -5.08 -2.12
N GLU A 20 -12.56 -5.66 -3.31
CA GLU A 20 -12.88 -7.08 -3.49
C GLU A 20 -11.63 -7.94 -3.20
N LEU A 21 -11.80 -9.00 -2.41
CA LEU A 21 -10.67 -9.82 -1.96
C LEU A 21 -9.87 -10.39 -3.13
N GLN A 22 -10.51 -10.77 -4.22
CA GLN A 22 -9.82 -11.35 -5.37
C GLN A 22 -8.90 -10.36 -6.09
N THR A 23 -8.99 -9.06 -5.79
CA THR A 23 -8.10 -8.05 -6.36
C THR A 23 -6.88 -7.78 -5.49
N VAL A 24 -6.80 -8.42 -4.33
CA VAL A 24 -5.72 -8.20 -3.35
C VAL A 24 -4.61 -9.22 -3.60
N MET A 25 -3.39 -8.70 -3.81
CA MET A 25 -2.20 -9.52 -4.00
C MET A 25 -1.20 -9.22 -2.91
N THR A 26 -0.60 -10.26 -2.35
CA THR A 26 0.41 -10.11 -1.30
C THR A 26 1.79 -10.46 -1.85
N GLU A 27 2.83 -9.88 -1.27
CA GLU A 27 4.23 -10.09 -1.68
C GLU A 27 4.39 -9.90 -3.18
N TYR A 28 3.85 -8.81 -3.68
CA TYR A 28 3.80 -8.50 -5.10
C TYR A 28 5.20 -8.15 -5.63
N PRO A 29 5.68 -8.83 -6.67
CA PRO A 29 7.03 -8.58 -7.18
C PRO A 29 7.17 -7.19 -7.77
N VAL A 30 8.25 -6.50 -7.41
CA VAL A 30 8.60 -5.18 -7.93
C VAL A 30 10.05 -5.22 -8.35
N ASP A 31 10.34 -4.90 -9.60
CA ASP A 31 11.70 -4.82 -10.10
C ASP A 31 12.17 -3.36 -10.04
N LEU A 32 13.08 -3.07 -9.11
CA LEU A 32 13.70 -1.76 -8.99
C LEU A 32 15.09 -1.79 -9.63
N ASN A 33 15.19 -1.30 -10.84
CA ASN A 33 16.47 -1.18 -11.57
C ASN A 33 17.24 -2.49 -11.59
N GLY A 34 16.54 -3.60 -11.88
CA GLY A 34 17.14 -4.93 -11.92
C GLY A 34 17.26 -5.62 -10.56
N THR A 35 16.88 -4.94 -9.47
CA THR A 35 16.89 -5.54 -8.13
C THR A 35 15.49 -6.01 -7.77
N PRO A 36 15.29 -7.33 -7.59
CA PRO A 36 13.97 -7.85 -7.23
C PRO A 36 13.61 -7.44 -5.79
N GLN A 37 12.41 -6.91 -5.65
CA GLN A 37 11.81 -6.51 -4.38
C GLN A 37 10.38 -7.06 -4.32
N ARG A 38 9.72 -6.91 -3.17
CA ARG A 38 8.34 -7.30 -3.00
C ARG A 38 7.58 -6.24 -2.21
N ALA A 39 6.46 -5.80 -2.78
CA ALA A 39 5.52 -4.95 -2.07
C ALA A 39 4.63 -5.83 -1.19
N ASP A 40 4.31 -5.37 0.00
CA ASP A 40 3.55 -6.18 0.96
C ASP A 40 2.15 -6.51 0.45
N VAL A 41 1.43 -5.51 -0.03
CA VAL A 41 0.09 -5.67 -0.59
C VAL A 41 -0.08 -4.73 -1.78
N VAL A 42 -0.63 -5.25 -2.86
CA VAL A 42 -1.07 -4.45 -4.01
C VAL A 42 -2.51 -4.83 -4.31
N VAL A 43 -3.37 -3.82 -4.41
CA VAL A 43 -4.76 -4.00 -4.84
C VAL A 43 -4.88 -3.56 -6.29
N ALA A 44 -5.43 -4.41 -7.14
CA ALA A 44 -5.64 -4.09 -8.55
C ALA A 44 -7.01 -3.45 -8.77
N ASP A 45 -7.10 -2.60 -9.78
CA ASP A 45 -8.38 -2.08 -10.26
C ASP A 45 -9.07 -3.09 -11.21
N THR A 46 -10.21 -2.69 -11.77
CA THR A 46 -10.98 -3.58 -12.65
C THR A 46 -10.25 -3.93 -13.94
N SER A 47 -9.26 -3.15 -14.34
CA SER A 47 -8.45 -3.46 -15.53
C SER A 47 -7.19 -4.25 -15.20
N GLY A 48 -6.99 -4.62 -13.94
CA GLY A 48 -5.82 -5.38 -13.50
C GLY A 48 -4.60 -4.53 -13.19
N ARG A 49 -4.71 -3.21 -13.21
CA ARG A 49 -3.60 -2.31 -12.89
C ARG A 49 -3.53 -2.04 -11.39
N PRO A 50 -2.33 -1.81 -10.84
CA PRO A 50 -2.22 -1.44 -9.44
C PRO A 50 -3.03 -0.18 -9.12
N LEU A 51 -3.86 -0.27 -8.10
CA LEU A 51 -4.69 0.84 -7.61
C LEU A 51 -4.19 1.33 -6.26
N ILE A 52 -3.84 0.40 -5.37
CA ILE A 52 -3.37 0.71 -4.02
C ILE A 52 -2.10 -0.08 -3.75
N LEU A 53 -1.07 0.61 -3.29
CA LEU A 53 0.14 0.01 -2.74
C LEU A 53 0.10 0.15 -1.23
N VAL A 54 0.24 -0.97 -0.51
CA VAL A 54 0.28 -0.96 0.95
C VAL A 54 1.62 -1.48 1.42
N GLU A 55 2.28 -0.70 2.27
CA GLU A 55 3.50 -1.13 2.96
C GLU A 55 3.20 -1.32 4.44
N CYS A 56 3.53 -2.51 4.93
CA CYS A 56 3.28 -2.90 6.30
C CYS A 56 4.58 -2.93 7.10
N LYS A 57 4.51 -2.47 8.34
CA LYS A 57 5.60 -2.58 9.31
C LYS A 57 5.07 -3.26 10.55
N ALA A 58 5.96 -3.85 11.35
CA ALA A 58 5.57 -4.45 12.63
C ALA A 58 4.99 -3.38 13.57
N PRO A 59 4.13 -3.75 14.53
CA PRO A 59 3.44 -2.77 15.39
C PRO A 59 4.35 -1.85 16.18
N ASP A 60 5.57 -2.27 16.50
CA ASP A 60 6.53 -1.47 17.24
C ASP A 60 7.42 -0.60 16.35
N VAL A 61 7.26 -0.69 15.04
CA VAL A 61 8.06 0.09 14.08
C VAL A 61 7.33 1.39 13.77
N ARG A 62 8.04 2.51 13.88
CA ARG A 62 7.47 3.82 13.55
C ARG A 62 7.38 3.98 12.04
N ILE A 63 6.30 4.60 11.60
CA ILE A 63 6.15 5.00 10.20
C ILE A 63 6.88 6.34 10.02
N THR A 64 8.00 6.29 9.31
CA THR A 64 8.88 7.44 9.13
C THR A 64 8.88 7.90 7.67
N ARG A 65 9.61 9.00 7.41
CA ARG A 65 9.82 9.48 6.03
C ARG A 65 10.53 8.44 5.16
N GLU A 66 11.41 7.65 5.75
CA GLU A 66 12.12 6.58 5.01
C GLU A 66 11.16 5.50 4.55
N VAL A 67 10.17 5.17 5.37
CA VAL A 67 9.12 4.20 4.97
C VAL A 67 8.32 4.76 3.80
N PHE A 68 7.94 6.03 3.86
CA PHE A 68 7.24 6.69 2.77
C PHE A 68 8.11 6.74 1.51
N ALA A 69 9.37 7.11 1.64
CA ALA A 69 10.29 7.19 0.51
C ALA A 69 10.46 5.84 -0.18
N GLN A 70 10.49 4.74 0.59
CA GLN A 70 10.57 3.42 0.03
C GLN A 70 9.30 3.07 -0.75
N ALA A 71 8.13 3.40 -0.20
CA ALA A 71 6.86 3.18 -0.89
C ALA A 71 6.79 3.97 -2.19
N VAL A 72 7.27 5.21 -2.19
CA VAL A 72 7.34 6.04 -3.40
C VAL A 72 8.25 5.40 -4.45
N ARG A 73 9.39 4.83 -4.03
CA ARG A 73 10.28 4.11 -4.96
C ARG A 73 9.57 2.92 -5.59
N TYR A 74 8.87 2.11 -4.80
CA TYR A 74 8.10 1.00 -5.36
C TYR A 74 7.02 1.52 -6.31
N ASN A 75 6.39 2.62 -5.95
CA ASN A 75 5.31 3.17 -6.77
C ASN A 75 5.78 3.83 -8.05
N SER A 76 7.07 4.13 -8.17
CA SER A 76 7.64 4.57 -9.44
C SER A 76 7.56 3.49 -10.51
N VAL A 77 7.43 2.23 -10.10
CA VAL A 77 7.25 1.07 -10.98
C VAL A 77 5.77 0.69 -11.08
N LEU A 78 5.06 0.69 -9.96
CA LEU A 78 3.68 0.20 -9.90
C LEU A 78 2.66 1.21 -10.41
N HIS A 79 2.91 2.50 -10.19
CA HIS A 79 1.99 3.60 -10.58
C HIS A 79 0.60 3.46 -9.97
N ALA A 80 0.53 3.00 -8.72
CA ALA A 80 -0.74 2.94 -8.00
C ALA A 80 -1.20 4.36 -7.66
N ARG A 81 -2.52 4.56 -7.66
CA ARG A 81 -3.10 5.86 -7.32
C ARG A 81 -2.99 6.17 -5.84
N TYR A 82 -3.02 5.14 -4.99
CA TYR A 82 -2.99 5.33 -3.55
C TYR A 82 -1.84 4.57 -2.92
N ILE A 83 -1.25 5.16 -1.88
CA ILE A 83 -0.27 4.50 -1.02
C ILE A 83 -0.82 4.49 0.39
N ILE A 84 -0.76 3.34 1.05
CA ILE A 84 -1.12 3.18 2.45
C ILE A 84 0.09 2.64 3.20
N LEU A 85 0.48 3.31 4.27
CA LEU A 85 1.53 2.88 5.17
C LEU A 85 0.88 2.53 6.50
N THR A 86 1.18 1.35 7.04
CA THR A 86 0.56 0.91 8.29
C THR A 86 1.50 0.06 9.12
N ASN A 87 1.43 0.22 10.45
CA ASN A 87 2.03 -0.71 11.40
C ASN A 87 0.97 -1.40 12.27
N GLY A 88 -0.31 -1.28 11.88
CA GLY A 88 -1.42 -1.81 12.66
C GLY A 88 -1.94 -0.85 13.72
N MET A 89 -1.09 0.05 14.22
CA MET A 89 -1.44 1.04 15.24
C MET A 89 -1.73 2.40 14.60
N LYS A 90 -0.96 2.74 13.56
CA LYS A 90 -1.11 4.00 12.83
C LYS A 90 -1.16 3.71 11.34
N HIS A 91 -1.96 4.51 10.64
CA HIS A 91 -2.16 4.39 9.19
C HIS A 91 -1.98 5.76 8.55
N PHE A 92 -1.28 5.77 7.43
CA PHE A 92 -1.11 6.99 6.63
C PHE A 92 -1.49 6.67 5.20
N CYS A 93 -2.39 7.46 4.65
CA CYS A 93 -2.90 7.26 3.29
C CYS A 93 -2.56 8.46 2.44
N PHE A 94 -2.14 8.19 1.20
CA PHE A 94 -1.73 9.23 0.26
C PHE A 94 -2.36 8.96 -1.09
N GLU A 95 -2.71 10.02 -1.79
CA GLU A 95 -3.16 9.94 -3.17
C GLU A 95 -2.11 10.57 -4.08
N HIS A 96 -1.76 9.87 -5.15
CA HIS A 96 -0.85 10.39 -6.17
C HIS A 96 -1.65 11.30 -7.10
N ALA A 97 -1.34 12.58 -7.08
CA ALA A 97 -2.06 13.59 -7.86
C ALA A 97 -1.13 14.73 -8.24
N GLY A 98 -1.23 15.19 -9.49
CA GLY A 98 -0.47 16.35 -9.96
C GLY A 98 1.05 16.17 -9.90
N GLY A 99 1.53 14.94 -10.08
CA GLY A 99 2.96 14.63 -10.06
C GLY A 99 3.56 14.49 -8.66
N GLY A 100 2.75 14.55 -7.61
CA GLY A 100 3.18 14.37 -6.24
C GLY A 100 2.18 13.56 -5.43
N TYR A 101 2.34 13.59 -4.11
CA TYR A 101 1.47 12.85 -3.21
C TYR A 101 0.79 13.81 -2.25
N VAL A 102 -0.52 13.62 -2.06
CA VAL A 102 -1.32 14.39 -1.12
C VAL A 102 -1.79 13.46 -0.01
N ARG A 103 -1.56 13.86 1.24
CA ARG A 103 -2.01 13.06 2.37
C ARG A 103 -3.52 13.12 2.48
N MET A 104 -4.13 11.95 2.67
CA MET A 104 -5.57 11.81 2.87
C MET A 104 -5.87 11.72 4.37
N SER A 105 -7.05 12.21 4.75
CA SER A 105 -7.48 12.14 6.16
C SER A 105 -8.04 10.77 6.53
N ASP A 106 -8.36 9.92 5.54
CA ASP A 106 -8.92 8.61 5.76
C ASP A 106 -8.53 7.69 4.62
N PHE A 107 -8.86 6.40 4.76
CA PHE A 107 -8.66 5.41 3.71
C PHE A 107 -9.53 5.75 2.49
N PRO A 108 -9.06 5.44 1.27
CA PRO A 108 -9.92 5.57 0.10
C PRO A 108 -11.06 4.57 0.16
N ARG A 109 -12.20 4.93 -0.44
CA ARG A 109 -13.38 4.06 -0.51
C ARG A 109 -13.81 3.86 -1.95
N PHE A 110 -14.27 2.65 -2.24
CA PHE A 110 -14.63 2.27 -3.60
C PHE A 110 -16.03 1.64 -3.72
#